data_0a959283c23392817160fa73eb914ed7
#
_entry.id   0a959283c23392817160fa73eb914ed7
#
_cell.length_a   1.000
_cell.length_b   1.000
_cell.length_c   1.000
_cell.angle_alpha   90.00
_cell.angle_beta   90.00
_cell.angle_gamma   90.00
#
_symmetry.space_group_name_H-M   'P 1'
#
loop_
_entity.id
_entity.type
_entity.pdbx_description
1 polymer ?
#
loop_
_entity_poly.entity_id
_entity_poly.type
_entity_poly.pdbx_seq_one_letter_code
_entity_poly.pdbx_strand_id
1 'polypeptide(L)'
;MAKPAGYRGKRIVKGLEPLIAAIILIAITLVIAIAVVAWMTGLFGTTVGGAESLVILPNATLTNTSSGWQLNISIRNTGSSPSTVIAIYVANYTCFSGSQPINPGAINTIPATCSDANFISGVRYTIKVVTAAGNTFYSEVIAG
;
A
#
# COMPACT_ATOMS: atom_id res chain seq x y z
N MET A 1 -32.85 65.94 -37.81
CA MET A 1 -31.95 65.59 -36.72
C MET A 1 -31.47 64.18 -36.88
N ALA A 2 -30.22 63.99 -37.18
CA ALA A 2 -29.66 62.66 -37.28
C ALA A 2 -29.39 62.12 -35.87
N LYS A 3 -29.93 60.98 -35.51
CA LYS A 3 -29.63 60.28 -34.28
C LYS A 3 -28.15 59.84 -34.30
N PRO A 4 -27.39 60.07 -33.26
CA PRO A 4 -26.02 59.61 -33.22
C PRO A 4 -25.93 58.09 -33.33
N ALA A 5 -25.12 57.61 -34.26
CA ALA A 5 -24.94 56.19 -34.58
C ALA A 5 -24.27 55.39 -33.45
N GLY A 6 -24.04 55.98 -32.26
CA GLY A 6 -23.30 55.39 -31.17
C GLY A 6 -24.07 54.40 -30.28
N TYR A 7 -25.38 54.24 -30.49
CA TYR A 7 -26.18 53.38 -29.60
C TYR A 7 -26.20 51.90 -29.95
N ARG A 8 -25.81 51.54 -31.16
CA ARG A 8 -25.76 50.12 -31.56
C ARG A 8 -24.61 49.30 -30.97
N GLY A 9 -23.48 49.98 -30.66
CA GLY A 9 -22.33 49.30 -30.10
C GLY A 9 -22.48 48.82 -28.67
N LYS A 10 -23.28 49.51 -27.85
CA LYS A 10 -23.49 49.13 -26.43
C LYS A 10 -24.32 47.85 -26.22
N ARG A 11 -25.17 47.51 -27.21
CA ARG A 11 -25.97 46.28 -27.11
C ARG A 11 -25.15 45.01 -27.38
N ILE A 12 -24.15 45.10 -28.25
CA ILE A 12 -23.27 43.99 -28.60
C ILE A 12 -22.34 43.72 -27.43
N VAL A 13 -21.80 44.73 -26.76
CA VAL A 13 -20.95 44.60 -25.59
C VAL A 13 -21.67 44.00 -24.41
N LYS A 14 -22.95 44.36 -24.16
CA LYS A 14 -23.78 43.77 -23.11
C LYS A 14 -24.11 42.28 -23.34
N GLY A 15 -24.17 41.84 -24.61
CA GLY A 15 -24.37 40.41 -24.94
C GLY A 15 -23.09 39.59 -24.85
N LEU A 16 -21.91 40.21 -25.01
CA LEU A 16 -20.61 39.55 -24.95
C LEU A 16 -20.13 39.34 -23.52
N GLU A 17 -20.41 40.28 -22.60
CA GLU A 17 -20.00 40.16 -21.20
C GLU A 17 -20.56 38.93 -20.50
N PRO A 18 -21.88 38.63 -20.53
CA PRO A 18 -22.39 37.40 -19.92
C PRO A 18 -21.93 36.14 -20.64
N LEU A 19 -21.65 36.18 -21.94
CA LEU A 19 -21.09 35.04 -22.67
C LEU A 19 -19.68 34.73 -22.24
N ILE A 20 -18.83 35.76 -22.11
CA ILE A 20 -17.46 35.62 -21.62
C ILE A 20 -17.43 35.13 -20.18
N ALA A 21 -18.30 35.67 -19.32
CA ALA A 21 -18.42 35.22 -17.93
C ALA A 21 -18.83 33.75 -17.86
N ALA A 22 -19.77 33.29 -18.70
CA ALA A 22 -20.17 31.90 -18.76
C ALA A 22 -19.03 30.97 -19.21
N ILE A 23 -18.25 31.36 -20.21
CA ILE A 23 -17.09 30.60 -20.69
C ILE A 23 -16.02 30.49 -19.61
N ILE A 24 -15.72 31.59 -18.91
CA ILE A 24 -14.74 31.62 -17.82
C ILE A 24 -15.22 30.71 -16.67
N LEU A 25 -16.49 30.77 -16.32
CA LEU A 25 -17.06 29.95 -15.26
C LEU A 25 -16.95 28.45 -15.60
N ILE A 26 -17.28 28.07 -16.82
CA ILE A 26 -17.18 26.68 -17.29
C ILE A 26 -15.71 26.24 -17.27
N ALA A 27 -14.78 27.08 -17.74
CA ALA A 27 -13.37 26.77 -17.75
C ALA A 27 -12.82 26.55 -16.33
N ILE A 28 -13.16 27.43 -15.39
CA ILE A 28 -12.74 27.30 -13.99
C ILE A 28 -13.32 26.05 -13.34
N THR A 29 -14.60 25.79 -13.54
CA THR A 29 -15.24 24.59 -12.96
C THR A 29 -14.65 23.31 -13.52
N LEU A 30 -14.30 23.27 -14.80
CA LEU A 30 -13.67 22.12 -15.43
C LEU A 30 -12.25 21.89 -14.87
N VAL A 31 -11.47 22.94 -14.70
CA VAL A 31 -10.13 22.85 -14.12
C VAL A 31 -10.19 22.35 -12.67
N ILE A 32 -11.11 22.89 -11.88
CA ILE A 32 -11.31 22.47 -10.49
C ILE A 32 -11.76 20.99 -10.44
N ALA A 33 -12.67 20.59 -11.29
CA ALA A 33 -13.15 19.22 -11.35
C ALA A 33 -12.02 18.23 -11.67
N ILE A 34 -11.19 18.54 -12.66
CA ILE A 34 -10.02 17.72 -13.01
C ILE A 34 -9.02 17.69 -11.87
N ALA A 35 -8.76 18.83 -11.22
CA ALA A 35 -7.82 18.90 -10.10
C ALA A 35 -8.31 18.07 -8.90
N VAL A 36 -9.60 18.11 -8.58
CA VAL A 36 -10.19 17.32 -7.49
C VAL A 36 -10.11 15.81 -7.80
N VAL A 37 -10.45 15.41 -9.03
CA VAL A 37 -10.36 14.02 -9.45
C VAL A 37 -8.92 13.53 -9.40
N ALA A 38 -7.97 14.32 -9.90
CA ALA A 38 -6.56 13.98 -9.86
C ALA A 38 -6.04 13.88 -8.42
N TRP A 39 -6.49 14.76 -7.52
CA TRP A 39 -6.14 14.70 -6.11
C TRP A 39 -6.74 13.47 -5.44
N MET A 40 -8.01 13.18 -5.68
CA MET A 40 -8.67 11.99 -5.14
C MET A 40 -8.03 10.68 -5.64
N THR A 41 -7.74 10.57 -6.94
CA THR A 41 -7.07 9.38 -7.47
C THR A 41 -5.64 9.26 -6.97
N GLY A 42 -4.92 10.37 -6.78
CA GLY A 42 -3.60 10.37 -6.15
C GLY A 42 -3.65 9.96 -4.68
N LEU A 43 -4.61 10.48 -3.92
CA LEU A 43 -4.80 10.13 -2.51
C LEU A 43 -5.28 8.69 -2.35
N PHE A 44 -6.27 8.27 -3.14
CA PHE A 44 -6.77 6.90 -3.12
C PHE A 44 -5.79 5.92 -3.76
N GLY A 45 -5.01 6.34 -4.75
CA GLY A 45 -3.95 5.53 -5.34
C GLY A 45 -2.84 5.18 -4.34
N THR A 46 -2.60 6.03 -3.34
CA THR A 46 -1.64 5.74 -2.25
C THR A 46 -2.28 4.99 -1.08
N THR A 47 -3.57 5.18 -0.82
CA THR A 47 -4.29 4.52 0.29
C THR A 47 -4.99 3.22 -0.11
N VAL A 48 -5.46 3.12 -1.36
CA VAL A 48 -6.08 1.91 -1.92
C VAL A 48 -5.10 1.13 -2.81
N GLY A 49 -3.97 1.74 -3.12
CA GLY A 49 -2.85 1.11 -3.82
C GLY A 49 -2.22 0.02 -2.98
N GLY A 50 -2.96 -1.06 -2.83
CA GLY A 50 -2.52 -2.26 -2.22
C GLY A 50 -2.65 -2.29 -0.71
N ALA A 51 -3.82 -2.68 -0.27
CA ALA A 51 -3.88 -3.34 1.01
C ALA A 51 -2.86 -4.48 0.97
N GLU A 52 -1.77 -4.33 1.72
CA GLU A 52 -0.86 -5.44 1.94
C GLU A 52 -1.66 -6.60 2.52
N SER A 53 -1.62 -7.72 1.87
CA SER A 53 -2.25 -8.93 2.37
C SER A 53 -1.28 -10.08 2.19
N LEU A 54 -0.67 -10.47 3.28
CA LEU A 54 0.22 -11.61 3.33
C LEU A 54 -0.46 -12.77 4.05
N VAL A 55 -0.35 -13.94 3.49
CA VAL A 55 -0.79 -15.19 4.11
C VAL A 55 0.44 -16.04 4.39
N ILE A 56 0.61 -16.40 5.65
CA ILE A 56 1.63 -17.34 6.07
C ILE A 56 1.10 -18.75 5.87
N LEU A 57 1.78 -19.53 5.06
CA LEU A 57 1.35 -20.90 4.75
C LEU A 57 1.58 -21.83 5.96
N PRO A 58 0.73 -22.85 6.15
CA PRO A 58 0.81 -23.74 7.30
C PRO A 58 1.97 -24.74 7.26
N ASN A 59 2.85 -24.63 6.27
CA ASN A 59 4.04 -25.47 6.12
C ASN A 59 5.29 -24.91 6.82
N ALA A 60 5.13 -23.94 7.71
CA ALA A 60 6.24 -23.41 8.49
C ALA A 60 6.86 -24.52 9.37
N THR A 61 8.18 -24.60 9.37
CA THR A 61 8.94 -25.54 10.18
C THR A 61 9.95 -24.80 11.05
N LEU A 62 10.05 -25.21 12.30
CA LEU A 62 11.01 -24.70 13.26
C LEU A 62 11.81 -25.87 13.80
N THR A 63 13.06 -26.00 13.39
CA THR A 63 13.92 -27.13 13.72
C THR A 63 15.19 -26.68 14.41
N ASN A 64 15.68 -27.48 15.35
CA ASN A 64 16.96 -27.24 16.00
C ASN A 64 18.09 -27.78 15.11
N THR A 65 19.06 -26.92 14.86
CA THR A 65 20.24 -27.24 14.06
C THR A 65 21.50 -26.90 14.86
N SER A 66 22.65 -27.30 14.35
CA SER A 66 23.95 -26.96 14.96
C SER A 66 24.23 -25.46 15.04
N SER A 67 23.56 -24.68 14.20
CA SER A 67 23.68 -23.20 14.15
C SER A 67 22.58 -22.47 14.94
N GLY A 68 21.76 -23.21 15.69
CA GLY A 68 20.61 -22.67 16.41
C GLY A 68 19.28 -23.14 15.81
N TRP A 69 18.20 -22.53 16.22
CA TRP A 69 16.88 -22.85 15.70
C TRP A 69 16.66 -22.22 14.30
N GLN A 70 16.33 -23.05 13.36
CA GLN A 70 16.05 -22.63 11.98
C GLN A 70 14.57 -22.67 11.70
N LEU A 71 14.04 -21.51 11.28
CA LEU A 71 12.68 -21.34 10.84
C LEU A 71 12.64 -21.30 9.31
N ASN A 72 11.84 -22.12 8.69
CA ASN A 72 11.48 -22.01 7.29
C ASN A 72 10.00 -21.63 7.20
N ILE A 73 9.71 -20.48 6.63
CA ILE A 73 8.38 -19.96 6.52
C ILE A 73 8.09 -19.60 5.06
N SER A 74 6.94 -20.02 4.56
CA SER A 74 6.47 -19.66 3.23
C SER A 74 5.36 -18.62 3.35
N ILE A 75 5.53 -17.50 2.67
CA ILE A 75 4.61 -16.37 2.70
C ILE A 75 4.11 -16.11 1.29
N ARG A 76 2.80 -16.03 1.14
CA ARG A 76 2.14 -15.66 -0.11
C ARG A 76 1.60 -14.25 -0.01
N ASN A 77 1.85 -13.45 -1.03
CA ASN A 77 1.21 -12.15 -1.18
C ASN A 77 -0.11 -12.31 -1.92
N THR A 78 -1.21 -12.13 -1.22
CA THR A 78 -2.57 -12.16 -1.78
C THR A 78 -3.10 -10.76 -2.09
N GLY A 79 -2.34 -9.73 -1.78
CA GLY A 79 -2.64 -8.35 -2.11
C GLY A 79 -2.38 -8.00 -3.56
N SER A 80 -2.67 -6.77 -3.92
CA SER A 80 -2.46 -6.21 -5.27
C SER A 80 -1.14 -5.44 -5.41
N SER A 81 -0.44 -5.22 -4.32
CA SER A 81 0.84 -4.50 -4.29
C SER A 81 1.98 -5.38 -3.79
N PRO A 82 3.23 -5.12 -4.21
CA PRO A 82 4.38 -5.78 -3.63
C PRO A 82 4.50 -5.47 -2.13
N SER A 83 4.80 -6.48 -1.34
CA SER A 83 5.07 -6.36 0.09
C SER A 83 6.53 -6.70 0.37
N THR A 84 7.13 -6.00 1.31
CA THR A 84 8.50 -6.28 1.73
C THR A 84 8.52 -6.70 3.20
N VAL A 85 8.95 -7.92 3.46
CA VAL A 85 9.16 -8.41 4.82
C VAL A 85 10.51 -7.89 5.32
N ILE A 86 10.50 -7.20 6.45
CA ILE A 86 11.70 -6.61 7.06
C ILE A 86 12.18 -7.37 8.31
N ALA A 87 11.27 -8.03 9.00
CA ALA A 87 11.62 -8.78 10.20
C ALA A 87 10.63 -9.94 10.43
N ILE A 88 11.16 -11.02 11.00
CA ILE A 88 10.36 -12.15 11.46
C ILE A 88 10.80 -12.48 12.89
N TYR A 89 9.82 -12.53 13.78
CA TYR A 89 10.02 -12.89 15.18
C TYR A 89 9.28 -14.20 15.47
N VAL A 90 9.89 -15.02 16.31
CA VAL A 90 9.23 -16.20 16.90
C VAL A 90 9.23 -16.01 18.40
N ALA A 91 8.07 -15.96 19.00
CA ALA A 91 7.87 -15.47 20.36
C ALA A 91 8.50 -14.06 20.50
N ASN A 92 9.54 -13.89 21.28
CA ASN A 92 10.24 -12.61 21.44
C ASN A 92 11.62 -12.60 20.79
N TYR A 93 11.96 -13.65 20.03
CA TYR A 93 13.27 -13.77 19.40
C TYR A 93 13.25 -13.31 17.96
N THR A 94 14.22 -12.50 17.57
CA THR A 94 14.42 -12.08 16.19
C THR A 94 15.05 -13.22 15.40
N CYS A 95 14.32 -13.73 14.42
CA CYS A 95 14.80 -14.82 13.57
C CYS A 95 15.26 -14.33 12.19
N PHE A 96 14.67 -13.26 11.71
CA PHE A 96 15.04 -12.63 10.44
C PHE A 96 15.03 -11.12 10.59
N SER A 97 16.03 -10.47 10.02
CA SER A 97 16.12 -9.03 9.89
C SER A 97 16.75 -8.71 8.53
N GLY A 98 16.03 -8.03 7.67
CA GLY A 98 16.51 -7.74 6.32
C GLY A 98 15.44 -7.14 5.45
N SER A 99 15.49 -7.45 4.18
CA SER A 99 14.51 -6.97 3.19
C SER A 99 14.22 -8.08 2.20
N GLN A 100 13.01 -8.60 2.26
CA GLN A 100 12.56 -9.67 1.38
C GLN A 100 11.28 -9.22 0.66
N PRO A 101 11.38 -8.78 -0.61
CA PRO A 101 10.21 -8.38 -1.38
C PRO A 101 9.42 -9.62 -1.83
N ILE A 102 8.10 -9.51 -1.79
CA ILE A 102 7.16 -10.52 -2.27
C ILE A 102 6.19 -9.86 -3.23
N ASN A 103 6.26 -10.21 -4.50
CA ASN A 103 5.38 -9.67 -5.52
C ASN A 103 3.94 -10.20 -5.36
N PRO A 104 2.92 -9.46 -5.87
CA PRO A 104 1.54 -9.92 -5.83
C PRO A 104 1.38 -11.31 -6.46
N GLY A 105 0.71 -12.21 -5.75
CA GLY A 105 0.50 -13.59 -6.16
C GLY A 105 1.70 -14.53 -5.99
N ALA A 106 2.88 -14.01 -5.65
CA ALA A 106 4.08 -14.81 -5.44
C ALA A 106 4.09 -15.48 -4.05
N ILE A 107 4.76 -16.61 -3.99
CA ILE A 107 5.07 -17.31 -2.74
C ILE A 107 6.59 -17.31 -2.57
N ASN A 108 7.07 -16.77 -1.47
CA ASN A 108 8.48 -16.82 -1.13
C ASN A 108 8.68 -17.63 0.16
N THR A 109 9.65 -18.53 0.13
CA THR A 109 10.11 -19.23 1.32
C THR A 109 11.30 -18.48 1.89
N ILE A 110 11.18 -18.04 3.13
CA ILE A 110 12.21 -17.28 3.83
C ILE A 110 12.85 -18.18 4.87
N PRO A 111 14.12 -18.53 4.70
CA PRO A 111 14.88 -19.19 5.75
C PRO A 111 15.29 -18.13 6.79
N ALA A 112 15.04 -18.42 8.04
CA ALA A 112 15.39 -17.55 9.17
C ALA A 112 16.11 -18.35 10.25
N THR A 113 17.08 -17.75 10.91
CA THR A 113 17.83 -18.38 11.99
C THR A 113 17.64 -17.61 13.27
N CYS A 114 17.13 -18.30 14.29
CA CYS A 114 16.96 -17.76 15.63
C CYS A 114 18.16 -18.18 16.48
N SER A 115 19.26 -17.44 16.41
CA SER A 115 20.54 -17.86 17.01
C SER A 115 20.56 -17.89 18.54
N ASP A 116 19.77 -17.01 19.16
CA ASP A 116 19.75 -16.87 20.62
C ASP A 116 18.53 -17.48 21.29
N ALA A 117 17.74 -18.22 20.52
CA ALA A 117 16.47 -18.76 20.99
C ALA A 117 16.64 -20.14 21.63
N ASN A 118 15.93 -20.35 22.72
CA ASN A 118 15.77 -21.65 23.38
C ASN A 118 14.30 -22.05 23.29
N PHE A 119 13.94 -22.71 22.20
CA PHE A 119 12.62 -23.28 22.02
C PHE A 119 12.57 -24.71 22.58
N ILE A 120 11.40 -25.13 23.00
CA ILE A 120 11.16 -26.47 23.51
C ILE A 120 10.46 -27.26 22.42
N SER A 121 11.03 -28.39 22.02
CA SER A 121 10.42 -29.29 21.05
C SER A 121 9.02 -29.71 21.46
N GLY A 122 8.08 -29.67 20.52
CA GLY A 122 6.67 -29.98 20.74
C GLY A 122 5.82 -28.82 21.24
N VAL A 123 6.42 -27.69 21.60
CA VAL A 123 5.70 -26.50 22.04
C VAL A 123 5.36 -25.61 20.84
N ARG A 124 4.19 -25.02 20.88
CA ARG A 124 3.70 -24.10 19.85
C ARG A 124 4.16 -22.67 20.17
N TYR A 125 4.72 -22.00 19.15
CA TYR A 125 5.18 -20.64 19.23
C TYR A 125 4.50 -19.77 18.18
N THR A 126 4.26 -18.50 18.52
CA THR A 126 3.68 -17.53 17.61
C THR A 126 4.76 -16.91 16.74
N ILE A 127 4.54 -16.92 15.43
CA ILE A 127 5.36 -16.21 14.45
C ILE A 127 4.74 -14.84 14.21
N LYS A 128 5.57 -13.81 14.24
CA LYS A 128 5.18 -12.44 13.89
C LYS A 128 6.02 -11.97 12.70
N VAL A 129 5.37 -11.64 11.60
CA VAL A 129 5.99 -11.11 10.40
C VAL A 129 5.71 -9.61 10.33
N VAL A 130 6.72 -8.80 10.16
CA VAL A 130 6.64 -7.35 10.06
C VAL A 130 7.06 -6.91 8.66
N THR A 131 6.26 -6.03 8.07
CA THR A 131 6.52 -5.49 6.73
C THR A 131 7.03 -4.05 6.80
N ALA A 132 7.64 -3.59 5.71
CA ALA A 132 8.14 -2.21 5.58
C ALA A 132 7.03 -1.16 5.70
N ALA A 133 5.79 -1.52 5.38
CA ALA A 133 4.61 -0.65 5.54
C ALA A 133 4.13 -0.54 7.00
N GLY A 134 4.74 -1.29 7.93
CA GLY A 134 4.39 -1.30 9.35
C GLY A 134 3.27 -2.29 9.71
N ASN A 135 2.82 -3.10 8.77
CA ASN A 135 1.83 -4.14 9.04
C ASN A 135 2.47 -5.35 9.70
N THR A 136 1.71 -6.04 10.53
CA THR A 136 2.12 -7.26 11.21
C THR A 136 1.17 -8.39 10.91
N PHE A 137 1.73 -9.56 10.64
CA PHE A 137 0.98 -10.78 10.36
C PHE A 137 1.44 -11.86 11.35
N TYR A 138 0.51 -12.66 11.81
CA TYR A 138 0.74 -13.68 12.82
C TYR A 138 0.42 -15.07 12.28
N SER A 139 1.21 -16.04 12.71
CA SER A 139 0.97 -17.46 12.50
C SER A 139 1.53 -18.26 13.68
N GLU A 140 1.39 -19.56 13.63
CA GLU A 140 1.89 -20.45 14.66
C GLU A 140 2.77 -21.54 14.04
N VAL A 141 3.76 -22.00 14.81
CA VAL A 141 4.62 -23.09 14.44
C VAL A 141 4.89 -23.97 15.68
N ILE A 142 5.02 -25.26 15.47
CA ILE A 142 5.44 -26.19 16.51
C ILE A 142 6.92 -26.45 16.34
N ALA A 143 7.69 -26.27 17.43
CA ALA A 143 9.12 -26.57 17.46
C ALA A 143 9.33 -28.08 17.36
N GLY A 144 10.19 -28.47 16.41
CA GLY A 144 10.47 -29.87 16.14
C GLY A 144 11.82 -30.37 16.57
#